data_8fae56b768bfcb356a11e29cd532cca3
#
_entry.id   8fae56b768bfcb356a11e29cd532cca3
#
_cell.length_a   1.000
_cell.length_b   1.000
_cell.length_c   1.000
_cell.angle_alpha   90.00
_cell.angle_beta   90.00
_cell.angle_gamma   90.00
#
_symmetry.space_group_name_H-M   'P 1'
#
loop_
_entity.id
_entity.type
_entity.pdbx_description
1 polymer ?
#
loop_
_entity_poly.entity_id
_entity_poly.type
_entity_poly.pdbx_seq_one_letter_code
_entity_poly.pdbx_strand_id
1 'polypeptide(L)'
;MNVRGILLLAIMLSAGSAVAAPYDRPKIRLPDPRGYVSDYANVLDDDWKARIRSVCQDLERKTGVEMVVVTVPTIQPFGSAIDYATAIYEKWGIGSTQQEHGVLVLVAVQERQAAMTLGRQMLPVITPTVMNQVGSEYLHPSIEHGHFGEGLYRTVVALASPAQEVRVGTTAHRYFKALGFWITFLTSLGAVLFFWWISRPDLRHPYGRIQKGEYWGTGQGGFGGNWGGFGGGTSSEGYR
;
A
#
# COMPACT_ATOMS: atom_id res chain seq x y z
N MET A 1 7.38 19.69 -67.31
CA MET A 1 7.15 20.13 -65.91
C MET A 1 8.06 21.35 -65.71
N ASN A 2 7.46 22.52 -65.55
CA ASN A 2 8.21 23.79 -65.53
C ASN A 2 8.89 24.02 -64.19
N VAL A 3 10.17 24.33 -64.20
CA VAL A 3 11.02 24.61 -63.00
C VAL A 3 10.39 25.64 -62.06
N ARG A 4 9.57 26.55 -62.58
CA ARG A 4 8.78 27.53 -61.79
C ARG A 4 7.72 26.93 -60.88
N GLY A 5 7.14 25.79 -61.27
CA GLY A 5 6.13 25.08 -60.43
C GLY A 5 6.78 24.37 -59.25
N ILE A 6 7.99 23.85 -59.42
CA ILE A 6 8.71 23.15 -58.33
C ILE A 6 9.24 24.16 -57.30
N LEU A 7 9.62 25.36 -57.72
CA LEU A 7 10.09 26.41 -56.79
C LEU A 7 8.96 26.96 -55.93
N LEU A 8 7.75 27.10 -56.46
CA LEU A 8 6.59 27.54 -55.68
C LEU A 8 6.08 26.45 -54.69
N LEU A 9 6.21 25.19 -55.05
CA LEU A 9 5.88 24.09 -54.16
C LEU A 9 6.87 23.99 -52.96
N ALA A 10 8.15 24.27 -53.20
CA ALA A 10 9.17 24.26 -52.15
C ALA A 10 9.00 25.40 -51.14
N ILE A 11 8.47 26.56 -51.56
CA ILE A 11 8.21 27.70 -50.64
C ILE A 11 6.99 27.46 -49.77
N MET A 12 5.99 26.68 -50.23
CA MET A 12 4.81 26.35 -49.41
C MET A 12 5.06 25.27 -48.37
N LEU A 13 6.14 24.47 -48.49
CA LEU A 13 6.46 23.42 -47.51
C LEU A 13 7.33 23.94 -46.33
N SER A 14 7.80 25.20 -46.41
CA SER A 14 8.56 25.83 -45.32
C SER A 14 7.71 26.60 -44.32
N ALA A 15 6.37 26.49 -44.40
CA ALA A 15 5.46 27.06 -43.41
C ALA A 15 5.56 26.34 -42.05
N GLY A 16 6.53 26.81 -41.30
CA GLY A 16 6.52 26.95 -39.85
C GLY A 16 6.00 25.78 -39.04
N SER A 17 6.88 24.83 -38.66
CA SER A 17 6.76 24.18 -37.38
C SER A 17 6.93 25.26 -36.30
N ALA A 18 5.85 25.91 -35.92
CA ALA A 18 5.80 26.69 -34.70
C ALA A 18 5.95 25.67 -33.56
N VAL A 19 7.18 25.43 -33.14
CA VAL A 19 7.48 24.73 -31.88
C VAL A 19 6.85 25.59 -30.80
N ALA A 20 5.69 25.18 -30.30
CA ALA A 20 5.11 25.79 -29.13
C ALA A 20 6.17 25.72 -28.03
N ALA A 21 6.66 26.88 -27.58
CA ALA A 21 7.56 26.95 -26.44
C ALA A 21 6.93 26.18 -25.30
N PRO A 22 7.68 25.35 -24.56
CA PRO A 22 7.15 24.66 -23.41
C PRO A 22 6.59 25.73 -22.46
N TYR A 23 5.27 25.65 -22.20
CA TYR A 23 4.61 26.51 -21.22
C TYR A 23 5.21 26.19 -19.85
N ASP A 24 6.14 27.02 -19.44
CA ASP A 24 6.77 26.92 -18.11
C ASP A 24 5.70 27.31 -17.08
N ARG A 25 5.00 26.30 -16.57
CA ARG A 25 4.05 26.51 -15.46
C ARG A 25 4.84 27.07 -14.30
N PRO A 26 4.47 28.23 -13.74
CA PRO A 26 5.14 28.75 -12.56
C PRO A 26 5.16 27.67 -11.50
N LYS A 27 6.34 27.30 -10.99
CA LYS A 27 6.48 26.35 -9.88
C LYS A 27 5.81 26.95 -8.63
N ILE A 28 4.53 26.64 -8.48
CA ILE A 28 3.74 27.07 -7.34
C ILE A 28 4.33 26.36 -6.10
N ARG A 29 4.85 27.14 -5.18
CA ARG A 29 5.35 26.62 -3.91
C ARG A 29 4.17 26.44 -2.96
N LEU A 30 3.65 25.24 -2.90
CA LEU A 30 2.72 24.85 -1.85
C LEU A 30 3.47 24.76 -0.52
N PRO A 31 2.85 25.11 0.61
CA PRO A 31 3.45 25.01 1.93
C PRO A 31 3.81 23.55 2.27
N ASP A 32 4.65 23.36 3.28
CA ASP A 32 5.02 22.03 3.78
C ASP A 32 4.15 21.66 4.99
N PRO A 33 3.82 20.36 5.21
CA PRO A 33 2.90 19.95 6.27
C PRO A 33 3.46 20.27 7.67
N ARG A 34 2.57 20.73 8.58
CA ARG A 34 2.88 20.95 10.01
C ARG A 34 2.17 19.95 10.91
N GLY A 35 1.77 18.79 10.38
CA GLY A 35 0.99 17.77 11.08
C GLY A 35 -0.51 17.91 10.80
N TYR A 36 -1.34 17.39 11.71
CA TYR A 36 -2.80 17.35 11.53
C TYR A 36 -3.47 18.72 11.40
N VAL A 37 -2.87 19.74 11.98
CA VAL A 37 -3.36 21.12 11.90
C VAL A 37 -2.23 22.00 11.40
N SER A 38 -2.39 22.51 10.19
CA SER A 38 -1.42 23.38 9.51
C SER A 38 -2.03 24.77 9.33
N ASP A 39 -1.90 25.61 10.35
CA ASP A 39 -2.43 26.96 10.37
C ASP A 39 -1.40 27.96 9.83
N TYR A 40 -1.50 28.28 8.53
CA TYR A 40 -0.66 29.28 7.85
C TYR A 40 -1.28 30.67 7.86
N ALA A 41 -2.58 30.76 8.10
CA ALA A 41 -3.28 32.03 8.19
C ALA A 41 -3.22 32.64 9.60
N ASN A 42 -2.75 31.88 10.61
CA ASN A 42 -2.73 32.24 12.01
C ASN A 42 -4.12 32.72 12.54
N VAL A 43 -5.15 31.96 12.19
CA VAL A 43 -6.55 32.25 12.58
C VAL A 43 -7.05 31.30 13.67
N LEU A 44 -6.23 30.35 14.11
CA LEU A 44 -6.58 29.40 15.15
C LEU A 44 -5.77 29.66 16.42
N ASP A 45 -6.48 29.72 17.55
CA ASP A 45 -5.84 29.73 18.86
C ASP A 45 -5.23 28.36 19.17
N ASP A 46 -4.28 28.32 20.09
CA ASP A 46 -3.60 27.08 20.46
C ASP A 46 -4.55 26.03 21.06
N ASP A 47 -5.58 26.48 21.78
CA ASP A 47 -6.63 25.62 22.31
C ASP A 47 -7.42 24.93 21.19
N TRP A 48 -7.82 25.65 20.15
CA TRP A 48 -8.50 25.07 19.01
C TRP A 48 -7.59 24.13 18.21
N LYS A 49 -6.33 24.52 18.02
CA LYS A 49 -5.32 23.64 17.40
C LYS A 49 -5.17 22.32 18.16
N ALA A 50 -5.12 22.38 19.49
CA ALA A 50 -5.00 21.20 20.34
C ALA A 50 -6.24 20.29 20.26
N ARG A 51 -7.44 20.89 20.34
CA ARG A 51 -8.71 20.13 20.24
C ARG A 51 -8.87 19.46 18.88
N ILE A 52 -8.66 20.18 17.78
CA ILE A 52 -8.74 19.63 16.43
C ILE A 52 -7.71 18.51 16.25
N ARG A 53 -6.46 18.74 16.67
CA ARG A 53 -5.39 17.73 16.61
C ARG A 53 -5.76 16.47 17.37
N SER A 54 -6.35 16.59 18.56
CA SER A 54 -6.78 15.45 19.36
C SER A 54 -7.81 14.58 18.62
N VAL A 55 -8.81 15.20 17.97
CA VAL A 55 -9.82 14.47 17.20
C VAL A 55 -9.20 13.75 15.99
N CYS A 56 -8.33 14.44 15.25
CA CYS A 56 -7.63 13.85 14.10
C CYS A 56 -6.75 12.67 14.50
N GLN A 57 -5.98 12.80 15.59
CA GLN A 57 -5.14 11.74 16.12
C GLN A 57 -5.95 10.53 16.59
N ASP A 58 -7.06 10.79 17.27
CA ASP A 58 -7.96 9.73 17.74
C ASP A 58 -8.61 8.98 16.58
N LEU A 59 -9.00 9.70 15.52
CA LEU A 59 -9.54 9.12 14.31
C LEU A 59 -8.51 8.20 13.65
N GLU A 60 -7.31 8.70 13.40
CA GLU A 60 -6.26 7.92 12.75
C GLU A 60 -5.87 6.68 13.59
N ARG A 61 -5.73 6.83 14.89
CA ARG A 61 -5.40 5.72 15.78
C ARG A 61 -6.48 4.62 15.78
N LYS A 62 -7.75 4.99 15.70
CA LYS A 62 -8.89 4.06 15.75
C LYS A 62 -9.21 3.42 14.41
N THR A 63 -9.03 4.15 13.33
CA THR A 63 -9.52 3.78 12.00
C THR A 63 -8.44 3.72 10.92
N GLY A 64 -7.29 4.36 11.16
CA GLY A 64 -6.26 4.55 10.14
C GLY A 64 -6.60 5.64 9.12
N VAL A 65 -7.67 6.40 9.34
CA VAL A 65 -8.06 7.54 8.49
C VAL A 65 -7.25 8.77 8.90
N GLU A 66 -6.46 9.31 8.00
CA GLU A 66 -5.70 10.54 8.21
C GLU A 66 -6.56 11.76 7.88
N MET A 67 -6.88 12.57 8.87
CA MET A 67 -7.62 13.83 8.69
C MET A 67 -6.70 15.01 8.98
N VAL A 68 -6.59 15.92 8.00
CA VAL A 68 -5.73 17.11 8.09
C VAL A 68 -6.55 18.37 7.87
N VAL A 69 -6.30 19.37 8.71
CA VAL A 69 -6.90 20.70 8.61
C VAL A 69 -5.84 21.71 8.20
N VAL A 70 -6.15 22.50 7.20
CA VAL A 70 -5.24 23.52 6.67
C VAL A 70 -5.96 24.86 6.58
N THR A 71 -5.35 25.90 7.15
CA THR A 71 -5.78 27.28 6.90
C THR A 71 -4.70 28.03 6.16
N VAL A 72 -5.08 28.73 5.11
CA VAL A 72 -4.17 29.55 4.31
C VAL A 72 -4.66 30.98 4.19
N PRO A 73 -3.76 31.98 4.14
CA PRO A 73 -4.16 33.35 3.94
C PRO A 73 -4.83 33.54 2.58
N THR A 74 -4.30 32.91 1.52
CA THR A 74 -4.82 33.02 0.15
C THR A 74 -4.51 31.73 -0.62
N ILE A 75 -5.32 31.44 -1.64
CA ILE A 75 -5.13 30.32 -2.56
C ILE A 75 -4.39 30.71 -3.85
N GLN A 76 -4.03 31.98 -4.01
CA GLN A 76 -3.36 32.40 -5.24
C GLN A 76 -2.03 31.63 -5.45
N PRO A 77 -1.72 31.27 -6.71
CA PRO A 77 -2.36 31.63 -7.97
C PRO A 77 -3.44 30.63 -8.46
N PHE A 78 -4.00 29.80 -7.58
CA PHE A 78 -5.06 28.86 -7.96
C PHE A 78 -6.39 29.61 -8.16
N GLY A 79 -7.20 29.10 -9.10
CA GLY A 79 -8.51 29.68 -9.40
C GLY A 79 -9.61 29.30 -8.40
N SER A 80 -9.44 28.19 -7.66
CA SER A 80 -10.43 27.73 -6.69
C SER A 80 -9.79 27.07 -5.46
N ALA A 81 -10.51 27.08 -4.34
CA ALA A 81 -10.09 26.42 -3.11
C ALA A 81 -9.99 24.88 -3.30
N ILE A 82 -10.80 24.30 -4.18
CA ILE A 82 -10.79 22.87 -4.47
C ILE A 82 -9.50 22.49 -5.19
N ASP A 83 -9.06 23.26 -6.20
CA ASP A 83 -7.82 22.99 -6.94
C ASP A 83 -6.60 23.09 -6.01
N TYR A 84 -6.60 24.11 -5.14
CA TYR A 84 -5.54 24.28 -4.15
C TYR A 84 -5.51 23.13 -3.14
N ALA A 85 -6.68 22.72 -2.61
CA ALA A 85 -6.80 21.61 -1.68
C ALA A 85 -6.35 20.28 -2.31
N THR A 86 -6.72 20.04 -3.56
CA THR A 86 -6.30 18.84 -4.30
C THR A 86 -4.79 18.82 -4.47
N ALA A 87 -4.18 19.95 -4.85
CA ALA A 87 -2.74 20.05 -5.00
C ALA A 87 -1.98 19.82 -3.67
N ILE A 88 -2.51 20.31 -2.54
CA ILE A 88 -1.96 20.01 -1.21
C ILE A 88 -2.13 18.53 -0.87
N TYR A 89 -3.32 17.98 -1.07
CA TYR A 89 -3.64 16.59 -0.78
C TYR A 89 -2.67 15.63 -1.47
N GLU A 90 -2.42 15.85 -2.76
CA GLU A 90 -1.49 15.06 -3.56
C GLU A 90 -0.03 15.28 -3.14
N LYS A 91 0.39 16.55 -2.96
CA LYS A 91 1.77 16.88 -2.55
C LYS A 91 2.13 16.28 -1.19
N TRP A 92 1.21 16.35 -0.24
CA TRP A 92 1.47 15.86 1.12
C TRP A 92 1.23 14.35 1.27
N GLY A 93 0.57 13.70 0.30
CA GLY A 93 0.29 12.26 0.31
C GLY A 93 -0.67 11.86 1.43
N ILE A 94 -1.68 12.72 1.72
CA ILE A 94 -2.62 12.51 2.82
C ILE A 94 -3.41 11.22 2.61
N GLY A 95 -3.47 10.37 3.65
CA GLY A 95 -4.18 9.09 3.61
C GLY A 95 -3.37 7.94 3.02
N SER A 96 -2.05 8.08 2.87
CA SER A 96 -1.10 7.18 2.22
C SER A 96 -1.49 6.75 0.80
N THR A 97 -0.54 6.75 -0.12
CA THR A 97 -0.72 6.50 -1.56
C THR A 97 -1.32 5.14 -1.94
N GLN A 98 -1.40 4.19 -1.00
CA GLN A 98 -1.94 2.85 -1.26
C GLN A 98 -3.33 2.61 -0.70
N GLN A 99 -3.77 3.40 0.28
CA GLN A 99 -5.04 3.16 0.97
C GLN A 99 -6.08 4.25 0.73
N GLU A 100 -5.67 5.44 0.30
CA GLU A 100 -6.55 6.57 -0.03
C GLU A 100 -7.62 6.87 1.05
N HIS A 101 -7.23 6.72 2.34
CA HIS A 101 -8.08 6.96 3.50
C HIS A 101 -7.80 8.35 4.12
N GLY A 102 -7.63 9.34 3.28
CA GLY A 102 -7.35 10.70 3.71
C GLY A 102 -8.56 11.61 3.64
N VAL A 103 -8.57 12.60 4.51
CA VAL A 103 -9.54 13.70 4.52
C VAL A 103 -8.77 15.01 4.71
N LEU A 104 -8.93 15.95 3.80
CA LEU A 104 -8.37 17.28 3.93
C LEU A 104 -9.50 18.32 4.03
N VAL A 105 -9.44 19.17 5.04
CA VAL A 105 -10.30 20.35 5.19
C VAL A 105 -9.45 21.59 5.03
N LEU A 106 -9.70 22.39 4.00
CA LEU A 106 -9.00 23.63 3.70
C LEU A 106 -9.88 24.83 3.92
N VAL A 107 -9.34 25.89 4.50
CA VAL A 107 -9.96 27.22 4.59
C VAL A 107 -9.00 28.27 4.04
N ALA A 108 -9.47 29.02 3.06
CA ALA A 108 -8.81 30.19 2.49
C ALA A 108 -9.44 31.45 3.07
N VAL A 109 -8.68 32.19 3.89
CA VAL A 109 -9.23 33.25 4.72
C VAL A 109 -9.61 34.49 3.90
N GLN A 110 -8.74 34.91 2.97
CA GLN A 110 -8.98 36.09 2.14
C GLN A 110 -10.14 35.93 1.18
N GLU A 111 -10.19 34.74 0.53
CA GLU A 111 -11.25 34.42 -0.41
C GLU A 111 -12.56 34.01 0.28
N ARG A 112 -12.53 33.77 1.58
CA ARG A 112 -13.66 33.24 2.36
C ARG A 112 -14.21 31.93 1.75
N GLN A 113 -13.31 31.10 1.26
CA GLN A 113 -13.65 29.84 0.65
C GLN A 113 -13.15 28.68 1.51
N ALA A 114 -13.88 27.57 1.44
CA ALA A 114 -13.46 26.32 2.02
C ALA A 114 -13.54 25.21 0.97
N ALA A 115 -12.71 24.22 1.15
CA ALA A 115 -12.74 23.01 0.34
C ALA A 115 -12.49 21.78 1.20
N MET A 116 -13.12 20.67 0.83
CA MET A 116 -12.87 19.36 1.42
C MET A 116 -12.44 18.39 0.31
N THR A 117 -11.32 17.72 0.51
CA THR A 117 -10.81 16.71 -0.43
C THR A 117 -10.73 15.37 0.29
N LEU A 118 -11.23 14.34 -0.35
CA LEU A 118 -11.31 12.98 0.19
C LEU A 118 -10.56 11.99 -0.68
N GLY A 119 -9.92 11.03 -0.05
CA GLY A 119 -9.44 9.84 -0.74
C GLY A 119 -10.59 8.97 -1.24
N ARG A 120 -10.34 8.19 -2.28
CA ARG A 120 -11.38 7.38 -2.96
C ARG A 120 -12.11 6.43 -2.01
N GLN A 121 -11.41 5.88 -1.05
CA GLN A 121 -12.02 4.94 -0.09
C GLN A 121 -12.88 5.61 0.97
N MET A 122 -12.80 6.93 1.10
CA MET A 122 -13.66 7.72 1.99
C MET A 122 -15.00 8.09 1.35
N LEU A 123 -15.10 8.09 0.01
CA LEU A 123 -16.31 8.52 -0.71
C LEU A 123 -17.58 7.71 -0.38
N PRO A 124 -17.52 6.38 -0.12
CA PRO A 124 -18.72 5.63 0.27
C PRO A 124 -19.26 6.02 1.64
N VAL A 125 -18.41 6.56 2.50
CA VAL A 125 -18.72 6.87 3.91
C VAL A 125 -19.01 8.35 4.10
N ILE A 126 -18.17 9.21 3.54
CA ILE A 126 -18.37 10.66 3.51
C ILE A 126 -18.85 11.04 2.10
N THR A 127 -20.15 10.97 1.93
CA THR A 127 -20.77 11.30 0.64
C THR A 127 -20.71 12.81 0.35
N PRO A 128 -20.84 13.24 -0.93
CA PRO A 128 -20.95 14.64 -1.28
C PRO A 128 -22.08 15.36 -0.53
N THR A 129 -23.16 14.66 -0.23
CA THR A 129 -24.28 15.19 0.55
C THR A 129 -23.86 15.52 1.97
N VAL A 130 -23.11 14.63 2.65
CA VAL A 130 -22.57 14.85 3.98
C VAL A 130 -21.58 16.03 3.97
N MET A 131 -20.69 16.08 2.97
CA MET A 131 -19.74 17.20 2.84
C MET A 131 -20.46 18.54 2.69
N ASN A 132 -21.46 18.62 1.83
CA ASN A 132 -22.24 19.82 1.61
C ASN A 132 -23.01 20.22 2.88
N GLN A 133 -23.61 19.26 3.57
CA GLN A 133 -24.32 19.52 4.82
C GLN A 133 -23.37 20.06 5.89
N VAL A 134 -22.27 19.40 6.14
CA VAL A 134 -21.27 19.80 7.13
C VAL A 134 -20.66 21.16 6.77
N GLY A 135 -20.36 21.37 5.49
CA GLY A 135 -19.85 22.63 4.98
C GLY A 135 -20.82 23.80 5.21
N SER A 136 -22.09 23.62 4.87
CA SER A 136 -23.12 24.65 5.01
C SER A 136 -23.52 24.89 6.47
N GLU A 137 -23.52 23.85 7.31
CA GLU A 137 -23.97 23.95 8.70
C GLU A 137 -22.90 24.52 9.64
N TYR A 138 -21.64 24.12 9.46
CA TYR A 138 -20.58 24.48 10.41
C TYR A 138 -19.50 25.36 9.81
N LEU A 139 -19.05 25.09 8.60
CA LEU A 139 -17.86 25.75 8.05
C LEU A 139 -18.17 27.12 7.45
N HIS A 140 -19.21 27.20 6.61
CA HIS A 140 -19.60 28.45 5.95
C HIS A 140 -19.95 29.58 6.94
N PRO A 141 -20.85 29.37 7.92
CA PRO A 141 -21.20 30.42 8.87
C PRO A 141 -19.99 30.87 9.69
N SER A 142 -19.10 29.94 10.03
CA SER A 142 -17.92 30.28 10.83
C SER A 142 -16.89 31.08 10.06
N ILE A 143 -16.75 30.86 8.75
CA ILE A 143 -15.89 31.67 7.88
C ILE A 143 -16.46 33.09 7.73
N GLU A 144 -17.77 33.20 7.55
CA GLU A 144 -18.43 34.51 7.41
C GLU A 144 -18.29 35.37 8.67
N HIS A 145 -18.39 34.75 9.85
CA HIS A 145 -18.32 35.47 11.13
C HIS A 145 -16.89 35.52 11.71
N GLY A 146 -15.91 34.90 11.07
CA GLY A 146 -14.51 34.87 11.55
C GLY A 146 -14.26 33.91 12.71
N HIS A 147 -15.20 33.02 13.05
CA HIS A 147 -15.06 32.02 14.12
C HIS A 147 -14.42 30.72 13.61
N PHE A 148 -13.24 30.82 13.00
CA PHE A 148 -12.57 29.70 12.31
C PHE A 148 -12.32 28.49 13.20
N GLY A 149 -11.91 28.68 14.45
CA GLY A 149 -11.57 27.58 15.37
C GLY A 149 -12.78 26.70 15.70
N GLU A 150 -13.91 27.32 16.05
CA GLU A 150 -15.13 26.61 16.36
C GLU A 150 -15.70 25.88 15.14
N GLY A 151 -15.75 26.57 13.99
CA GLY A 151 -16.26 25.98 12.75
C GLY A 151 -15.47 24.80 12.28
N LEU A 152 -14.13 24.91 12.27
CA LEU A 152 -13.25 23.81 11.92
C LEU A 152 -13.35 22.65 12.90
N TYR A 153 -13.42 22.91 14.20
CA TYR A 153 -13.60 21.87 15.21
C TYR A 153 -14.91 21.10 15.00
N ARG A 154 -16.05 21.81 14.83
CA ARG A 154 -17.35 21.18 14.57
C ARG A 154 -17.34 20.39 13.27
N THR A 155 -16.72 20.93 12.22
CA THR A 155 -16.55 20.25 10.94
C THR A 155 -15.77 18.93 11.09
N VAL A 156 -14.63 18.98 11.78
CA VAL A 156 -13.79 17.80 12.02
C VAL A 156 -14.53 16.75 12.83
N VAL A 157 -15.24 17.13 13.89
CA VAL A 157 -16.06 16.22 14.71
C VAL A 157 -17.19 15.59 13.88
N ALA A 158 -17.88 16.39 13.07
CA ALA A 158 -18.96 15.92 12.22
C ALA A 158 -18.48 14.92 11.15
N LEU A 159 -17.30 15.16 10.56
CA LEU A 159 -16.68 14.24 9.59
C LEU A 159 -16.05 13.01 10.25
N ALA A 160 -15.60 13.11 11.49
CA ALA A 160 -15.01 11.99 12.21
C ALA A 160 -16.04 10.90 12.55
N SER A 161 -17.31 11.23 12.77
CA SER A 161 -18.37 10.28 13.07
C SER A 161 -18.57 9.24 11.95
N PRO A 162 -18.89 9.60 10.71
CA PRO A 162 -18.99 8.64 9.62
C PRO A 162 -17.63 8.01 9.28
N ALA A 163 -16.53 8.74 9.42
CA ALA A 163 -15.20 8.21 9.16
C ALA A 163 -14.82 7.06 10.13
N GLN A 164 -15.39 7.00 11.33
CA GLN A 164 -15.20 5.86 12.24
C GLN A 164 -15.86 4.57 11.77
N GLU A 165 -16.81 4.62 10.86
CA GLU A 165 -17.43 3.45 10.27
C GLU A 165 -16.50 2.75 9.26
N VAL A 166 -15.51 3.48 8.74
CA VAL A 166 -14.44 2.90 7.93
C VAL A 166 -13.61 1.99 8.83
N ARG A 167 -13.96 0.73 8.89
CA ARG A 167 -13.03 -0.30 9.35
C ARG A 167 -11.98 -0.44 8.26
N VAL A 168 -10.97 0.40 8.30
CA VAL A 168 -9.75 0.16 7.58
C VAL A 168 -9.31 -1.22 8.00
N GLY A 169 -9.36 -2.16 7.05
CA GLY A 169 -8.90 -3.52 7.29
C GLY A 169 -7.49 -3.42 7.85
N THR A 170 -7.46 -3.31 9.16
CA THR A 170 -6.27 -3.13 9.96
C THR A 170 -5.26 -4.18 9.52
N THR A 171 -4.06 -3.76 9.23
CA THR A 171 -2.77 -4.48 9.44
C THR A 171 -2.78 -6.01 9.38
N ALA A 172 -3.91 -6.68 9.56
CA ALA A 172 -4.09 -8.11 9.36
C ALA A 172 -3.57 -8.55 7.98
N HIS A 173 -3.80 -7.76 6.93
CA HIS A 173 -3.34 -8.12 5.59
C HIS A 173 -1.82 -8.03 5.42
N ARG A 174 -1.13 -7.16 6.15
CA ARG A 174 0.35 -7.13 6.18
C ARG A 174 0.92 -8.31 6.96
N TYR A 175 0.32 -8.66 8.09
CA TYR A 175 0.72 -9.84 8.87
C TYR A 175 0.44 -11.13 8.11
N PHE A 176 -0.69 -11.27 7.42
CA PHE A 176 -0.98 -12.44 6.61
C PHE A 176 -0.01 -12.62 5.44
N LYS A 177 0.39 -11.56 4.74
CA LYS A 177 1.42 -11.65 3.69
C LYS A 177 2.79 -12.02 4.26
N ALA A 178 3.18 -11.43 5.38
CA ALA A 178 4.44 -11.78 6.05
C ALA A 178 4.37 -13.19 6.64
N LEU A 179 3.27 -13.56 7.27
CA LEU A 179 3.07 -14.92 7.82
C LEU A 179 3.05 -15.97 6.70
N GLY A 180 2.37 -15.70 5.60
CA GLY A 180 2.36 -16.57 4.42
C GLY A 180 3.78 -16.79 3.86
N PHE A 181 4.56 -15.73 3.73
CA PHE A 181 5.96 -15.84 3.30
C PHE A 181 6.80 -16.67 4.28
N TRP A 182 6.68 -16.46 5.59
CA TRP A 182 7.40 -17.24 6.58
C TRP A 182 6.96 -18.70 6.64
N ILE A 183 5.68 -18.98 6.47
CA ILE A 183 5.16 -20.36 6.42
C ILE A 183 5.71 -21.09 5.18
N THR A 184 5.65 -20.46 4.01
CA THR A 184 6.20 -21.07 2.77
C THR A 184 7.72 -21.24 2.84
N PHE A 185 8.42 -20.29 3.44
CA PHE A 185 9.87 -20.39 3.65
C PHE A 185 10.23 -21.52 4.60
N LEU A 186 9.55 -21.63 5.75
CA LEU A 186 9.78 -22.70 6.74
C LEU A 186 9.42 -24.09 6.19
N THR A 187 8.33 -24.21 5.44
CA THR A 187 7.95 -25.49 4.83
C THR A 187 8.94 -25.91 3.75
N SER A 188 9.41 -24.97 2.94
CA SER A 188 10.45 -25.23 1.93
C SER A 188 11.78 -25.62 2.58
N LEU A 189 12.20 -24.89 3.61
CA LEU A 189 13.42 -25.22 4.37
C LEU A 189 13.31 -26.59 5.06
N GLY A 190 12.14 -26.87 5.66
CA GLY A 190 11.85 -28.18 6.25
C GLY A 190 11.91 -29.32 5.25
N ALA A 191 11.37 -29.14 4.04
CA ALA A 191 11.44 -30.12 2.96
C ALA A 191 12.89 -30.37 2.51
N VAL A 192 13.69 -29.33 2.38
CA VAL A 192 15.12 -29.45 2.01
C VAL A 192 15.89 -30.18 3.11
N LEU A 193 15.69 -29.86 4.37
CA LEU A 193 16.35 -30.53 5.49
C LEU A 193 15.90 -31.97 5.62
N PHE A 194 14.60 -32.27 5.40
CA PHE A 194 14.08 -33.63 5.37
C PHE A 194 14.67 -34.46 4.23
N PHE A 195 14.78 -33.86 3.05
CA PHE A 195 15.41 -34.53 1.90
C PHE A 195 16.91 -34.78 2.13
N TRP A 196 17.60 -33.82 2.73
CA TRP A 196 19.00 -33.95 3.12
C TRP A 196 19.19 -35.03 4.20
N TRP A 197 18.27 -35.08 5.20
CA TRP A 197 18.31 -36.10 6.26
C TRP A 197 18.09 -37.52 5.70
N ILE A 198 17.10 -37.72 4.79
CA ILE A 198 16.86 -38.99 4.11
C ILE A 198 18.01 -39.37 3.17
N SER A 199 18.66 -38.35 2.60
CA SER A 199 19.77 -38.58 1.65
C SER A 199 21.08 -38.91 2.32
N ARG A 200 21.15 -38.91 3.67
CA ARG A 200 22.35 -39.37 4.38
C ARG A 200 22.56 -40.88 4.13
N PRO A 201 23.73 -41.30 3.68
CA PRO A 201 24.01 -42.69 3.36
C PRO A 201 23.88 -43.62 4.59
N ASP A 202 24.08 -43.10 5.79
CA ASP A 202 24.03 -43.84 7.05
C ASP A 202 22.63 -44.33 7.43
N LEU A 203 21.59 -43.67 6.92
CA LEU A 203 20.19 -44.07 7.18
C LEU A 203 19.61 -45.00 6.09
N ARG A 204 20.34 -45.20 4.99
CA ARG A 204 19.82 -46.00 3.87
C ARG A 204 19.98 -47.51 4.06
N HIS A 205 20.80 -47.95 5.04
CA HIS A 205 21.02 -49.37 5.31
C HIS A 205 21.05 -49.64 6.81
N PRO A 206 19.89 -49.73 7.48
CA PRO A 206 19.84 -50.28 8.82
C PRO A 206 20.18 -51.78 8.85
N TYR A 207 20.14 -52.40 7.71
CA TYR A 207 20.58 -53.78 7.50
C TYR A 207 21.94 -53.76 6.82
N GLY A 208 22.94 -54.28 7.49
CA GLY A 208 24.31 -54.33 7.00
C GLY A 208 24.38 -54.85 5.58
N ARG A 209 25.47 -54.54 4.89
CA ARG A 209 25.77 -54.98 3.54
C ARG A 209 25.52 -56.49 3.43
N ILE A 210 24.47 -56.87 2.69
CA ILE A 210 24.28 -58.27 2.32
C ILE A 210 25.50 -58.64 1.53
N GLN A 211 26.38 -59.46 2.07
CA GLN A 211 27.53 -59.96 1.33
C GLN A 211 26.99 -60.84 0.24
N LYS A 212 27.49 -60.60 -0.96
CA LYS A 212 27.13 -61.36 -2.13
C LYS A 212 27.51 -62.83 -1.92
N GLY A 213 26.55 -63.71 -1.78
CA GLY A 213 26.77 -65.11 -1.55
C GLY A 213 26.31 -65.67 -0.21
N GLU A 214 26.07 -64.85 0.79
CA GLU A 214 25.67 -65.38 2.11
C GLU A 214 24.15 -65.54 2.26
N TYR A 215 23.37 -64.94 1.38
CA TYR A 215 21.92 -64.94 1.53
C TYR A 215 21.14 -65.75 0.50
N TRP A 216 21.74 -66.05 -0.68
CA TRP A 216 21.05 -66.72 -1.80
C TRP A 216 21.78 -67.97 -2.31
N GLY A 217 22.26 -68.74 -1.42
CA GLY A 217 22.64 -70.09 -1.77
C GLY A 217 23.90 -70.27 -2.58
N THR A 218 24.71 -69.25 -2.73
CA THR A 218 26.01 -69.38 -3.41
C THR A 218 27.19 -69.46 -2.42
N GLY A 219 26.88 -69.54 -1.11
CA GLY A 219 27.86 -69.66 -0.03
C GLY A 219 27.25 -70.31 1.21
N GLN A 220 28.04 -70.52 2.22
CA GLN A 220 27.58 -71.06 3.49
C GLN A 220 26.55 -70.11 4.13
N GLY A 221 25.29 -70.53 4.10
CA GLY A 221 24.18 -69.71 4.64
C GLY A 221 23.19 -69.21 3.60
N GLY A 222 23.41 -69.44 2.31
CA GLY A 222 22.46 -69.13 1.27
C GLY A 222 21.46 -70.22 1.00
N PHE A 223 20.46 -69.99 0.16
CA PHE A 223 19.35 -70.90 -0.17
C PHE A 223 19.74 -72.21 -0.81
N GLY A 224 20.94 -72.47 -1.04
CA GLY A 224 21.48 -73.71 -1.55
C GLY A 224 22.64 -74.22 -0.73
N GLY A 225 22.92 -73.68 0.40
CA GLY A 225 23.97 -74.12 1.30
C GLY A 225 23.58 -75.38 2.11
N ASN A 226 24.31 -75.62 3.13
CA ASN A 226 24.22 -76.81 4.02
C ASN A 226 22.81 -77.14 4.57
N TRP A 227 21.81 -76.39 4.21
CA TRP A 227 20.43 -76.60 4.65
C TRP A 227 19.56 -77.32 3.63
N GLY A 228 20.13 -77.87 2.60
CA GLY A 228 19.37 -78.62 1.60
C GLY A 228 18.27 -77.79 0.94
N GLY A 229 18.48 -76.54 0.74
CA GLY A 229 17.51 -75.61 0.12
C GLY A 229 17.23 -76.03 -1.32
N PHE A 230 16.20 -75.54 -1.93
CA PHE A 230 15.60 -75.86 -3.21
C PHE A 230 16.55 -75.87 -4.42
N GLY A 231 17.79 -75.85 -4.25
CA GLY A 231 18.80 -75.97 -5.31
C GLY A 231 19.61 -77.28 -5.33
N GLY A 232 19.19 -78.30 -4.64
CA GLY A 232 19.72 -79.61 -4.73
C GLY A 232 21.24 -79.71 -4.55
N GLY A 233 21.68 -79.25 -3.40
CA GLY A 233 23.02 -79.64 -2.99
C GLY A 233 23.01 -81.14 -2.68
N THR A 234 23.57 -81.90 -3.53
CA THR A 234 23.88 -83.36 -3.27
C THR A 234 24.95 -83.36 -2.20
N SER A 235 24.59 -83.29 -0.98
CA SER A 235 25.47 -83.78 0.09
C SER A 235 25.32 -85.26 0.19
N SER A 236 26.11 -85.97 -0.56
CA SER A 236 26.27 -87.36 -0.45
C SER A 236 27.16 -87.80 0.70
N GLU A 237 27.34 -86.96 1.65
CA GLU A 237 28.13 -87.24 2.85
C GLU A 237 27.36 -86.98 4.11
N GLY A 238 26.96 -88.10 4.74
CA GLY A 238 26.70 -87.99 6.14
C GLY A 238 25.53 -88.73 6.72
N TYR A 239 25.40 -89.94 6.43
CA TYR A 239 24.90 -90.88 7.43
C TYR A 239 25.94 -92.00 7.65
N ARG A 240 26.71 -91.72 8.64
CA ARG A 240 27.28 -92.81 9.48
C ARG A 240 27.19 -92.37 10.94
#